data_7de79a4cdaa333d82b35fcf0c67ae566
#
_entry.id   7de79a4cdaa333d82b35fcf0c67ae566
#
_cell.length_a   1.000
_cell.length_b   1.000
_cell.length_c   1.000
_cell.angle_alpha   90.00
_cell.angle_beta   90.00
_cell.angle_gamma   90.00
#
_symmetry.space_group_name_H-M   'P 1'
#
loop_
_entity.id
_entity.type
_entity.pdbx_description
1 polymer ?
#
loop_
_entity_poly.entity_id
_entity_poly.type
_entity_poly.pdbx_seq_one_letter_code
_entity_poly.pdbx_strand_id
1 'polypeptide(L)'
;MSKDQDFRANPSHMIRFLTAEKLACTRGDRQVFTALDFTVKAGEVLVVEGANGVGKTSLLRLIAGFLSPAQGSVTIVTDQNAITDGEERGRFAGWLGHQDGIKPQLSVGEQLEFFAHLYGAKGGLDDALRRVGLSRQRLLPCRYLSAGQKKRLGLARLIVSARPLWLLDEPYAALDTNGRALAAELMQAHCAAGGIVAAASHDPFGFAARSLRLGAS
;
A
#
# COMPACT_ATOMS: atom_id res chain seq x y z
N MET A 1 -21.70 -16.10 8.65
CA MET A 1 -20.83 -15.70 9.77
C MET A 1 -19.61 -15.02 9.16
N SER A 2 -19.57 -13.69 9.22
CA SER A 2 -18.52 -12.87 8.59
C SER A 2 -17.17 -13.11 9.27
N LYS A 3 -16.16 -13.53 8.49
CA LYS A 3 -14.77 -13.74 8.94
C LYS A 3 -13.96 -12.44 9.00
N ASP A 4 -14.62 -11.29 8.94
CA ASP A 4 -13.98 -9.98 9.00
C ASP A 4 -13.79 -9.54 10.46
N GLN A 5 -12.90 -10.25 11.16
CA GLN A 5 -12.38 -9.80 12.45
C GLN A 5 -11.37 -8.68 12.19
N ASP A 6 -11.37 -7.68 13.06
CA ASP A 6 -10.45 -6.54 13.07
C ASP A 6 -9.01 -7.00 12.82
N PHE A 7 -8.48 -6.69 11.63
CA PHE A 7 -7.19 -7.20 11.16
C PHE A 7 -6.03 -6.80 12.07
N ARG A 8 -6.18 -5.71 12.84
CA ARG A 8 -5.16 -5.26 13.81
C ARG A 8 -5.24 -6.01 15.16
N ALA A 9 -6.41 -6.50 15.53
CA ALA A 9 -6.61 -7.14 16.82
C ALA A 9 -6.28 -8.64 16.80
N ASN A 10 -6.02 -9.22 15.62
CA ASN A 10 -5.73 -10.64 15.50
C ASN A 10 -4.22 -10.88 15.31
N PRO A 11 -3.52 -11.47 16.30
CA PRO A 11 -2.10 -11.82 16.22
C PRO A 11 -1.73 -12.67 14.99
N SER A 12 -2.67 -13.46 14.46
CA SER A 12 -2.47 -14.28 13.26
C SER A 12 -2.30 -13.47 11.98
N HIS A 13 -2.56 -12.17 12.01
CA HIS A 13 -2.40 -11.27 10.86
C HIS A 13 -1.15 -10.38 10.94
N MET A 14 -0.31 -10.52 11.98
CA MET A 14 0.95 -9.80 12.06
C MET A 14 1.96 -10.36 11.06
N ILE A 15 2.41 -9.52 10.15
CA ILE A 15 3.46 -9.88 9.19
C ILE A 15 4.82 -9.86 9.89
N ARG A 16 5.63 -10.90 9.68
CA ARG A 16 7.03 -10.95 10.09
C ARG A 16 7.96 -10.59 8.94
N PHE A 17 7.66 -11.16 7.76
CA PHE A 17 8.47 -10.95 6.56
C PHE A 17 7.58 -10.89 5.32
N LEU A 18 8.02 -10.10 4.36
CA LEU A 18 7.62 -10.17 2.96
C LEU A 18 8.84 -10.63 2.17
N THR A 19 8.75 -11.78 1.48
CA THR A 19 9.85 -12.34 0.68
C THR A 19 9.46 -12.50 -0.77
N ALA A 20 10.43 -12.36 -1.66
CA ALA A 20 10.34 -12.78 -3.04
C ALA A 20 11.54 -13.65 -3.36
N GLU A 21 11.32 -14.76 -4.06
CA GLU A 21 12.35 -15.72 -4.43
C GLU A 21 12.29 -15.98 -5.94
N LYS A 22 13.41 -15.71 -6.63
CA LYS A 22 13.59 -15.86 -8.08
C LYS A 22 12.41 -15.31 -8.89
N LEU A 23 11.84 -14.18 -8.39
CA LEU A 23 10.62 -13.61 -8.93
C LEU A 23 10.86 -13.06 -10.34
N ALA A 24 10.02 -13.47 -11.30
CA ALA A 24 10.01 -12.96 -12.65
C ALA A 24 8.64 -12.42 -13.04
N CYS A 25 8.65 -11.40 -13.89
CA CYS A 25 7.47 -10.76 -14.43
C CYS A 25 7.54 -10.66 -15.94
N THR A 26 6.46 -11.06 -16.63
CA THR A 26 6.25 -10.82 -18.06
C THR A 26 4.98 -10.01 -18.28
N ARG A 27 4.93 -9.23 -19.34
CA ARG A 27 3.77 -8.49 -19.80
C ARG A 27 3.61 -8.72 -21.30
N GLY A 28 2.62 -9.54 -21.69
CA GLY A 28 2.59 -10.11 -23.03
C GLY A 28 3.89 -10.86 -23.29
N ASP A 29 4.53 -10.61 -24.44
CA ASP A 29 5.80 -11.24 -24.80
C ASP A 29 7.04 -10.53 -24.21
N ARG A 30 6.84 -9.44 -23.48
CA ARG A 30 7.95 -8.65 -22.92
C ARG A 30 8.29 -9.11 -21.50
N GLN A 31 9.53 -9.54 -21.30
CA GLN A 31 10.12 -9.75 -19.99
C GLN A 31 10.34 -8.38 -19.31
N VAL A 32 9.79 -8.20 -18.10
CA VAL A 32 9.90 -6.98 -17.31
C VAL A 32 11.10 -7.04 -16.37
N PHE A 33 11.21 -8.14 -15.61
CA PHE A 33 12.37 -8.48 -14.78
C PHE A 33 12.42 -9.98 -14.50
N THR A 34 13.59 -10.46 -14.09
CA THR A 34 13.83 -11.89 -13.76
C THR A 34 14.66 -12.01 -12.50
N ALA A 35 14.54 -13.19 -11.86
CA ALA A 35 15.38 -13.65 -10.76
C ALA A 35 15.53 -12.60 -9.62
N LEU A 36 14.43 -11.88 -9.32
CA LEU A 36 14.43 -10.89 -8.27
C LEU A 36 14.24 -11.55 -6.91
N ASP A 37 15.21 -11.33 -6.02
CA ASP A 37 15.19 -11.83 -4.64
C ASP A 37 15.23 -10.67 -3.66
N PHE A 38 14.33 -10.66 -2.68
CA PHE A 38 14.36 -9.72 -1.57
C PHE A 38 13.62 -10.26 -0.34
N THR A 39 13.96 -9.71 0.81
CA THR A 39 13.25 -9.92 2.08
C THR A 39 13.09 -8.58 2.77
N VAL A 40 11.87 -8.27 3.22
CA VAL A 40 11.53 -7.08 4.02
C VAL A 40 10.97 -7.54 5.34
N LYS A 41 11.48 -7.01 6.45
CA LYS A 41 11.03 -7.35 7.81
C LYS A 41 9.89 -6.43 8.24
N ALA A 42 9.11 -6.90 9.19
CA ALA A 42 8.18 -6.04 9.93
C ALA A 42 8.90 -4.78 10.43
N GLY A 43 8.26 -3.63 10.27
CA GLY A 43 8.84 -2.33 10.62
C GLY A 43 9.72 -1.68 9.55
N GLU A 44 9.96 -2.35 8.42
CA GLU A 44 10.81 -1.82 7.35
C GLU A 44 10.01 -1.18 6.21
N VAL A 45 10.67 -0.25 5.53
CA VAL A 45 10.20 0.34 4.26
C VAL A 45 11.11 -0.15 3.13
N LEU A 46 10.52 -0.74 2.09
CA LEU A 46 11.16 -1.07 0.84
C LEU A 46 10.81 -0.02 -0.22
N VAL A 47 11.79 0.67 -0.74
CA VAL A 47 11.64 1.59 -1.88
C VAL A 47 12.08 0.89 -3.15
N VAL A 48 11.15 0.75 -4.09
CA VAL A 48 11.41 0.21 -5.42
C VAL A 48 11.78 1.34 -6.36
N GLU A 49 13.04 1.39 -6.76
CA GLU A 49 13.64 2.42 -7.61
C GLU A 49 13.86 1.91 -9.05
N GLY A 50 13.99 2.83 -9.99
CA GLY A 50 14.32 2.54 -11.39
C GLY A 50 13.58 3.46 -12.35
N ALA A 51 13.94 3.41 -13.63
CA ALA A 51 13.35 4.23 -14.69
C ALA A 51 11.83 4.01 -14.84
N ASN A 52 11.15 4.94 -15.53
CA ASN A 52 9.75 4.74 -15.89
C ASN A 52 9.61 3.53 -16.81
N GLY A 53 8.56 2.72 -16.57
CA GLY A 53 8.30 1.51 -17.36
C GLY A 53 9.18 0.29 -17.01
N VAL A 54 10.10 0.38 -16.04
CA VAL A 54 10.98 -0.73 -15.65
C VAL A 54 10.26 -1.87 -14.90
N GLY A 55 9.01 -1.63 -14.42
CA GLY A 55 8.22 -2.67 -13.76
C GLY A 55 7.92 -2.42 -12.29
N LYS A 56 8.19 -1.23 -11.74
CA LYS A 56 7.91 -0.90 -10.32
C LYS A 56 6.46 -1.19 -9.92
N THR A 57 5.50 -0.66 -10.65
CA THR A 57 4.06 -0.93 -10.44
C THR A 57 3.73 -2.42 -10.64
N SER A 58 4.39 -3.11 -11.57
CA SER A 58 4.19 -4.55 -11.79
C SER A 58 4.66 -5.36 -10.60
N LEU A 59 5.80 -4.99 -9.98
CA LEU A 59 6.27 -5.63 -8.76
C LEU A 59 5.29 -5.43 -7.60
N LEU A 60 4.80 -4.21 -7.39
CA LEU A 60 3.78 -3.96 -6.35
C LEU A 60 2.51 -4.78 -6.59
N ARG A 61 2.07 -4.92 -7.86
CA ARG A 61 0.90 -5.74 -8.22
C ARG A 61 1.13 -7.23 -8.01
N LEU A 62 2.33 -7.74 -8.25
CA LEU A 62 2.70 -9.13 -7.93
C LEU A 62 2.67 -9.35 -6.41
N ILE A 63 3.19 -8.42 -5.62
CA ILE A 63 3.14 -8.49 -4.16
C ILE A 63 1.68 -8.50 -3.68
N ALA A 64 0.82 -7.65 -4.25
CA ALA A 64 -0.60 -7.58 -3.94
C ALA A 64 -1.41 -8.81 -4.36
N GLY A 65 -0.85 -9.69 -5.20
CA GLY A 65 -1.59 -10.79 -5.79
C GLY A 65 -2.49 -10.40 -6.97
N PHE A 66 -2.40 -9.15 -7.47
CA PHE A 66 -3.15 -8.69 -8.66
C PHE A 66 -2.56 -9.21 -9.97
N LEU A 67 -1.35 -9.73 -9.93
CA LEU A 67 -0.67 -10.40 -11.02
C LEU A 67 -0.08 -11.71 -10.51
N SER A 68 -0.07 -12.72 -11.37
CA SER A 68 0.67 -13.97 -11.13
C SER A 68 2.12 -13.82 -11.59
N PRO A 69 3.09 -14.34 -10.85
CA PRO A 69 4.48 -14.34 -11.30
C PRO A 69 4.67 -15.27 -12.50
N ALA A 70 5.58 -14.90 -13.42
CA ALA A 70 5.99 -15.78 -14.52
C ALA A 70 6.89 -16.91 -14.01
N GLN A 71 7.72 -16.63 -13.00
CA GLN A 71 8.54 -17.59 -12.27
C GLN A 71 8.75 -17.09 -10.84
N GLY A 72 9.13 -18.01 -9.96
CA GLY A 72 9.40 -17.70 -8.56
C GLY A 72 8.12 -17.48 -7.75
N SER A 73 8.27 -16.91 -6.59
CA SER A 73 7.17 -16.72 -5.64
C SER A 73 7.28 -15.42 -4.85
N VAL A 74 6.15 -14.96 -4.35
CA VAL A 74 6.05 -13.95 -3.29
C VAL A 74 5.37 -14.57 -2.10
N THR A 75 5.94 -14.43 -0.92
CA THR A 75 5.42 -15.01 0.32
C THR A 75 5.30 -13.95 1.41
N ILE A 76 4.16 -13.91 2.07
CA ILE A 76 3.98 -13.21 3.35
C ILE A 76 4.14 -14.24 4.46
N VAL A 77 5.08 -14.01 5.36
CA VAL A 77 5.31 -14.85 6.54
C VAL A 77 4.72 -14.16 7.76
N THR A 78 3.83 -14.86 8.44
CA THR A 78 3.24 -14.47 9.74
C THR A 78 3.80 -15.33 10.87
N ASP A 79 3.38 -15.10 12.09
CA ASP A 79 3.76 -15.98 13.22
C ASP A 79 3.23 -17.41 13.08
N GLN A 80 2.20 -17.61 12.29
CA GLN A 80 1.51 -18.90 12.16
C GLN A 80 1.71 -19.58 10.82
N ASN A 81 1.80 -18.80 9.72
CA ASN A 81 1.75 -19.32 8.37
C ASN A 81 2.67 -18.59 7.40
N ALA A 82 3.06 -19.29 6.33
CA ALA A 82 3.62 -18.73 5.12
C ALA A 82 2.53 -18.70 4.03
N ILE A 83 2.21 -17.51 3.50
CA ILE A 83 1.10 -17.27 2.58
C ILE A 83 1.68 -16.94 1.22
N THR A 84 1.54 -17.86 0.27
CA THR A 84 2.00 -17.72 -1.12
C THR A 84 0.87 -17.46 -2.10
N ASP A 85 -0.35 -17.84 -1.76
CA ASP A 85 -1.52 -17.59 -2.59
C ASP A 85 -1.78 -16.10 -2.79
N GLY A 86 -2.06 -15.70 -4.03
CA GLY A 86 -2.21 -14.29 -4.41
C GLY A 86 -3.44 -13.63 -3.79
N GLU A 87 -4.57 -14.34 -3.73
CA GLU A 87 -5.81 -13.82 -3.16
C GLU A 87 -5.67 -13.65 -1.64
N GLU A 88 -5.07 -14.63 -0.99
CA GLU A 88 -4.80 -14.56 0.44
C GLU A 88 -3.84 -13.41 0.77
N ARG A 89 -2.73 -13.23 0.01
CA ARG A 89 -1.83 -12.08 0.18
C ARG A 89 -2.55 -10.75 0.02
N GLY A 90 -3.46 -10.65 -0.94
CA GLY A 90 -4.29 -9.46 -1.16
C GLY A 90 -5.06 -9.02 0.07
N ARG A 91 -5.44 -9.94 0.95
CA ARG A 91 -6.12 -9.65 2.22
C ARG A 91 -5.24 -8.92 3.22
N PHE A 92 -3.92 -9.03 3.12
CA PHE A 92 -2.94 -8.32 3.95
C PHE A 92 -2.58 -6.95 3.39
N ALA A 93 -2.88 -6.67 2.12
CA ALA A 93 -2.43 -5.49 1.41
C ALA A 93 -3.43 -4.33 1.44
N GLY A 94 -2.96 -3.15 1.85
CA GLY A 94 -3.56 -1.86 1.57
C GLY A 94 -2.87 -1.25 0.35
N TRP A 95 -3.66 -0.85 -0.65
CA TRP A 95 -3.15 -0.34 -1.93
C TRP A 95 -3.38 1.16 -2.09
N LEU A 96 -2.34 1.91 -2.43
CA LEU A 96 -2.42 3.29 -2.90
C LEU A 96 -1.79 3.37 -4.29
N GLY A 97 -2.60 3.45 -5.33
CA GLY A 97 -2.17 3.50 -6.72
C GLY A 97 -2.14 4.91 -7.29
N HIS A 98 -1.85 4.97 -8.59
CA HIS A 98 -1.96 6.22 -9.34
C HIS A 98 -3.43 6.65 -9.52
N GLN A 99 -4.34 5.70 -9.72
CA GLN A 99 -5.78 5.93 -9.73
C GLN A 99 -6.36 5.50 -8.39
N ASP A 100 -6.87 6.46 -7.63
CA ASP A 100 -7.25 6.25 -6.23
C ASP A 100 -8.62 5.56 -6.03
N GLY A 101 -9.34 5.18 -7.10
CA GLY A 101 -10.66 4.57 -7.02
C GLY A 101 -11.71 5.47 -6.35
N ILE A 102 -11.52 6.77 -6.43
CA ILE A 102 -12.42 7.77 -5.85
C ILE A 102 -13.64 7.95 -6.75
N LYS A 103 -14.83 7.83 -6.18
CA LYS A 103 -16.10 8.13 -6.85
C LYS A 103 -16.40 9.62 -6.73
N PRO A 104 -16.43 10.39 -7.83
CA PRO A 104 -16.54 11.84 -7.78
C PRO A 104 -17.80 12.38 -7.10
N GLN A 105 -18.89 11.61 -7.15
CA GLN A 105 -20.21 11.99 -6.64
C GLN A 105 -20.33 11.82 -5.11
N LEU A 106 -19.57 10.89 -4.52
CA LEU A 106 -19.59 10.66 -3.08
C LEU A 106 -18.88 11.79 -2.35
N SER A 107 -19.36 12.14 -1.17
CA SER A 107 -18.61 12.98 -0.24
C SER A 107 -17.38 12.25 0.26
N VAL A 108 -16.42 12.98 0.80
CA VAL A 108 -15.20 12.45 1.41
C VAL A 108 -15.53 11.43 2.51
N GLY A 109 -16.53 11.74 3.34
CA GLY A 109 -16.99 10.83 4.40
C GLY A 109 -17.59 9.55 3.85
N GLU A 110 -18.53 9.64 2.91
CA GLU A 110 -19.15 8.47 2.26
C GLU A 110 -18.13 7.59 1.51
N GLN A 111 -17.17 8.23 0.84
CA GLN A 111 -16.10 7.51 0.15
C GLN A 111 -15.25 6.70 1.15
N LEU A 112 -14.90 7.28 2.29
CA LEU A 112 -14.10 6.59 3.30
C LEU A 112 -14.93 5.51 4.01
N GLU A 113 -16.20 5.78 4.30
CA GLU A 113 -17.15 4.82 4.88
C GLU A 113 -17.37 3.60 3.98
N PHE A 114 -17.48 3.81 2.66
CA PHE A 114 -17.54 2.72 1.69
C PHE A 114 -16.33 1.78 1.81
N PHE A 115 -15.12 2.34 1.90
CA PHE A 115 -13.92 1.52 2.07
C PHE A 115 -13.84 0.87 3.46
N ALA A 116 -14.30 1.56 4.51
CA ALA A 116 -14.37 0.99 5.85
C ALA A 116 -15.25 -0.27 5.87
N HIS A 117 -16.43 -0.21 5.28
CA HIS A 117 -17.31 -1.38 5.15
C HIS A 117 -16.66 -2.50 4.32
N LEU A 118 -16.02 -2.15 3.19
CA LEU A 118 -15.34 -3.13 2.34
C LEU A 118 -14.21 -3.87 3.08
N TYR A 119 -13.53 -3.19 3.99
CA TYR A 119 -12.43 -3.77 4.79
C TYR A 119 -12.88 -4.32 6.14
N GLY A 120 -14.17 -4.25 6.47
CA GLY A 120 -14.70 -4.70 7.76
C GLY A 120 -14.30 -3.82 8.95
N ALA A 121 -13.91 -2.57 8.71
CA ALA A 121 -13.51 -1.64 9.76
C ALA A 121 -14.71 -1.17 10.59
N LYS A 122 -14.60 -1.20 11.93
CA LYS A 122 -15.67 -0.84 12.86
C LYS A 122 -15.56 0.60 13.38
N GLY A 123 -15.03 1.53 12.58
CA GLY A 123 -14.88 2.94 13.00
C GLY A 123 -13.56 3.55 12.61
N GLY A 124 -13.16 4.65 13.26
CA GLY A 124 -11.90 5.33 13.00
C GLY A 124 -11.91 6.32 11.83
N LEU A 125 -13.06 6.58 11.21
CA LEU A 125 -13.21 7.46 10.05
C LEU A 125 -12.79 8.89 10.36
N ASP A 126 -13.30 9.45 11.46
CA ASP A 126 -12.99 10.84 11.85
C ASP A 126 -11.53 11.00 12.26
N ASP A 127 -10.95 9.98 12.92
CA ASP A 127 -9.52 9.95 13.22
C ASP A 127 -8.67 9.90 11.94
N ALA A 128 -9.03 9.05 10.99
CA ALA A 128 -8.34 8.95 9.71
C ALA A 128 -8.41 10.28 8.94
N LEU A 129 -9.59 10.92 8.86
CA LEU A 129 -9.76 12.23 8.22
C LEU A 129 -8.96 13.33 8.93
N ARG A 130 -8.93 13.31 10.26
CA ARG A 130 -8.13 14.25 11.04
C ARG A 130 -6.64 14.09 10.76
N ARG A 131 -6.13 12.85 10.78
CA ARG A 131 -4.72 12.53 10.53
C ARG A 131 -4.25 12.94 9.14
N VAL A 132 -5.12 12.94 8.14
CA VAL A 132 -4.77 13.39 6.78
C VAL A 132 -5.18 14.84 6.50
N GLY A 133 -5.70 15.57 7.50
CA GLY A 133 -6.09 16.98 7.38
C GLY A 133 -7.31 17.23 6.47
N LEU A 134 -8.26 16.28 6.43
CA LEU A 134 -9.48 16.36 5.62
C LEU A 134 -10.77 16.43 6.43
N SER A 135 -10.72 16.68 7.76
CA SER A 135 -11.91 16.74 8.60
C SER A 135 -12.94 17.79 8.13
N ARG A 136 -12.47 18.97 7.68
CA ARG A 136 -13.34 20.03 7.16
C ARG A 136 -14.02 19.68 5.85
N GLN A 137 -13.44 18.77 5.06
CA GLN A 137 -13.93 18.34 3.76
C GLN A 137 -14.89 17.15 3.85
N ARG A 138 -15.20 16.64 5.05
CA ARG A 138 -15.99 15.41 5.25
C ARG A 138 -17.26 15.34 4.38
N LEU A 139 -18.02 16.45 4.31
CA LEU A 139 -19.26 16.53 3.55
C LEU A 139 -19.08 17.01 2.09
N LEU A 140 -17.83 17.36 1.69
CA LEU A 140 -17.56 17.86 0.36
C LEU A 140 -17.54 16.70 -0.64
N PRO A 141 -18.26 16.78 -1.79
CA PRO A 141 -18.13 15.81 -2.86
C PRO A 141 -16.69 15.69 -3.38
N CYS A 142 -16.22 14.46 -3.61
CA CYS A 142 -14.83 14.19 -3.97
C CYS A 142 -14.38 14.84 -5.29
N ARG A 143 -15.33 15.18 -6.19
CA ARG A 143 -15.02 15.92 -7.42
C ARG A 143 -14.38 17.29 -7.17
N TYR A 144 -14.67 17.92 -6.03
CA TYR A 144 -14.13 19.24 -5.68
C TYR A 144 -12.78 19.18 -4.94
N LEU A 145 -12.28 17.99 -4.65
CA LEU A 145 -10.97 17.83 -4.05
C LEU A 145 -9.85 18.13 -5.07
N SER A 146 -8.81 18.85 -4.62
CA SER A 146 -7.56 18.95 -5.38
C SER A 146 -6.89 17.58 -5.53
N ALA A 147 -5.92 17.46 -6.43
CA ALA A 147 -5.16 16.23 -6.60
C ALA A 147 -4.45 15.80 -5.30
N GLY A 148 -3.84 16.75 -4.57
CA GLY A 148 -3.22 16.48 -3.27
C GLY A 148 -4.23 16.07 -2.19
N GLN A 149 -5.43 16.63 -2.18
CA GLN A 149 -6.51 16.21 -1.27
C GLN A 149 -7.00 14.79 -1.59
N LYS A 150 -7.12 14.46 -2.88
CA LYS A 150 -7.45 13.09 -3.31
C LYS A 150 -6.38 12.08 -2.86
N LYS A 151 -5.09 12.43 -3.00
CA LYS A 151 -3.99 11.59 -2.52
C LYS A 151 -4.05 11.41 -0.99
N ARG A 152 -4.33 12.47 -0.22
CA ARG A 152 -4.53 12.37 1.23
C ARG A 152 -5.76 11.52 1.61
N LEU A 153 -6.84 11.57 0.83
CA LEU A 153 -7.98 10.68 1.03
C LEU A 153 -7.59 9.20 0.80
N GLY A 154 -6.72 8.93 -0.20
CA GLY A 154 -6.14 7.61 -0.41
C GLY A 154 -5.31 7.12 0.80
N LEU A 155 -4.54 8.02 1.44
CA LEU A 155 -3.85 7.70 2.70
C LEU A 155 -4.82 7.43 3.86
N ALA A 156 -5.92 8.20 3.97
CA ALA A 156 -6.96 7.92 4.97
C ALA A 156 -7.57 6.52 4.78
N ARG A 157 -7.78 6.09 3.52
CA ARG A 157 -8.24 4.73 3.20
C ARG A 157 -7.27 3.66 3.71
N LEU A 158 -5.95 3.87 3.58
CA LEU A 158 -4.96 2.94 4.13
C LEU A 158 -5.06 2.83 5.66
N ILE A 159 -5.24 3.96 6.34
CA ILE A 159 -5.41 4.00 7.80
C ILE A 159 -6.65 3.17 8.21
N VAL A 160 -7.77 3.39 7.53
CA VAL A 160 -9.04 2.70 7.83
C VAL A 160 -8.98 1.22 7.46
N SER A 161 -8.26 0.86 6.39
CA SER A 161 -8.14 -0.55 5.98
C SER A 161 -7.48 -1.42 7.04
N ALA A 162 -6.69 -0.83 7.93
CA ALA A 162 -5.94 -1.51 8.99
C ALA A 162 -5.05 -2.68 8.50
N ARG A 163 -4.70 -2.69 7.20
CA ARG A 163 -3.89 -3.77 6.60
C ARG A 163 -2.42 -3.61 7.00
N PRO A 164 -1.73 -4.71 7.33
CA PRO A 164 -0.35 -4.65 7.81
C PRO A 164 0.69 -4.41 6.71
N LEU A 165 0.36 -4.64 5.44
CA LEU A 165 1.22 -4.37 4.29
C LEU A 165 0.67 -3.19 3.48
N TRP A 166 1.41 -2.09 3.39
CA TRP A 166 1.06 -0.97 2.52
C TRP A 166 1.86 -1.03 1.23
N LEU A 167 1.15 -1.02 0.11
CA LEU A 167 1.71 -1.00 -1.25
C LEU A 167 1.38 0.34 -1.90
N LEU A 168 2.41 1.15 -2.13
CA LEU A 168 2.27 2.55 -2.51
C LEU A 168 2.91 2.81 -3.87
N ASP A 169 2.11 3.21 -4.85
CA ASP A 169 2.61 3.61 -6.18
C ASP A 169 2.63 5.13 -6.27
N GLU A 170 3.82 5.71 -6.32
CA GLU A 170 4.10 7.14 -6.28
C GLU A 170 3.36 7.88 -5.13
N PRO A 171 3.70 7.57 -3.86
CA PRO A 171 2.97 8.09 -2.70
C PRO A 171 3.06 9.62 -2.55
N TYR A 172 4.10 10.24 -3.09
CA TYR A 172 4.33 11.69 -3.01
C TYR A 172 3.78 12.48 -4.19
N ALA A 173 3.28 11.81 -5.23
CA ALA A 173 2.71 12.48 -6.39
C ALA A 173 1.57 13.42 -6.01
N ALA A 174 1.57 14.63 -6.57
CA ALA A 174 0.59 15.70 -6.32
C ALA A 174 0.54 16.24 -4.87
N LEU A 175 1.44 15.83 -3.99
CA LEU A 175 1.56 16.38 -2.63
C LEU A 175 2.54 17.57 -2.60
N ASP A 176 2.16 18.60 -1.89
CA ASP A 176 3.03 19.69 -1.48
C ASP A 176 3.99 19.24 -0.36
N THR A 177 4.89 20.11 0.07
CA THR A 177 5.88 19.80 1.11
C THR A 177 5.23 19.30 2.41
N ASN A 178 4.13 19.91 2.85
CA ASN A 178 3.42 19.50 4.06
C ASN A 178 2.72 18.13 3.85
N GLY A 179 2.15 17.91 2.67
CA GLY A 179 1.54 16.63 2.31
C GLY A 179 2.55 15.49 2.23
N ARG A 180 3.77 15.76 1.73
CA ARG A 180 4.88 14.78 1.71
C ARG A 180 5.36 14.45 3.12
N ALA A 181 5.52 15.45 3.98
CA ALA A 181 5.88 15.25 5.39
C ALA A 181 4.83 14.38 6.12
N LEU A 182 3.54 14.69 5.92
CA LEU A 182 2.44 13.91 6.46
C LEU A 182 2.46 12.45 5.96
N ALA A 183 2.66 12.23 4.67
CA ALA A 183 2.73 10.87 4.11
C ALA A 183 3.93 10.09 4.69
N ALA A 184 5.09 10.76 4.86
CA ALA A 184 6.27 10.17 5.49
C ALA A 184 6.00 9.77 6.94
N GLU A 185 5.38 10.65 7.74
CA GLU A 185 4.98 10.39 9.12
C GLU A 185 4.02 9.20 9.23
N LEU A 186 3.02 9.11 8.34
CA LEU A 186 2.08 8.00 8.32
C LEU A 186 2.75 6.66 7.99
N MET A 187 3.69 6.64 7.04
CA MET A 187 4.47 5.45 6.70
C MET A 187 5.35 5.00 7.86
N GLN A 188 6.06 5.94 8.51
CA GLN A 188 6.88 5.65 9.68
C GLN A 188 6.05 5.11 10.85
N ALA A 189 4.90 5.75 11.14
CA ALA A 189 3.99 5.29 12.18
C ALA A 189 3.43 3.89 11.89
N HIS A 190 3.14 3.59 10.62
CA HIS A 190 2.70 2.25 10.21
C HIS A 190 3.80 1.20 10.45
N CYS A 191 5.05 1.49 10.07
CA CYS A 191 6.18 0.61 10.32
C CYS A 191 6.47 0.47 11.81
N ALA A 192 6.45 1.56 12.59
CA ALA A 192 6.63 1.50 14.05
C ALA A 192 5.58 0.64 14.75
N ALA A 193 4.39 0.49 14.16
CA ALA A 193 3.34 -0.42 14.62
C ALA A 193 3.52 -1.88 14.12
N GLY A 194 4.67 -2.22 13.50
CA GLY A 194 4.97 -3.55 13.00
C GLY A 194 4.48 -3.83 11.58
N GLY A 195 3.97 -2.83 10.86
CA GLY A 195 3.61 -2.97 9.45
C GLY A 195 4.82 -2.98 8.53
N ILE A 196 4.59 -3.32 7.26
CA ILE A 196 5.57 -3.22 6.17
C ILE A 196 5.04 -2.22 5.13
N VAL A 197 5.94 -1.38 4.60
CA VAL A 197 5.65 -0.52 3.45
C VAL A 197 6.52 -0.96 2.28
N ALA A 198 5.92 -1.21 1.11
CA ALA A 198 6.65 -1.32 -0.15
C ALA A 198 6.15 -0.21 -1.09
N ALA A 199 7.04 0.67 -1.52
CA ALA A 199 6.68 1.85 -2.29
C ALA A 199 7.51 1.96 -3.57
N ALA A 200 6.84 2.19 -4.69
CA ALA A 200 7.48 2.61 -5.93
C ALA A 200 7.55 4.15 -5.93
N SER A 201 8.75 4.71 -6.01
CA SER A 201 8.93 6.16 -6.01
C SER A 201 10.19 6.57 -6.74
N HIS A 202 10.15 7.76 -7.31
CA HIS A 202 11.32 8.48 -7.81
C HIS A 202 11.84 9.52 -6.80
N ASP A 203 10.99 9.90 -5.84
CA ASP A 203 11.32 10.88 -4.81
C ASP A 203 12.00 10.19 -3.61
N PRO A 204 12.99 10.84 -2.99
CA PRO A 204 13.60 10.36 -1.75
C PRO A 204 12.60 10.43 -0.59
N PHE A 205 12.66 9.44 0.29
CA PHE A 205 11.69 9.34 1.41
C PHE A 205 12.04 10.24 2.62
N GLY A 206 13.28 10.74 2.70
CA GLY A 206 13.72 11.58 3.82
C GLY A 206 13.87 10.84 5.17
N PHE A 207 13.70 9.52 5.18
CA PHE A 207 13.89 8.64 6.33
C PHE A 207 14.50 7.30 5.91
N ALA A 208 14.93 6.48 6.87
CA ALA A 208 15.59 5.21 6.59
C ALA A 208 14.68 4.25 5.85
N ALA A 209 15.08 3.84 4.65
CA ALA A 209 14.38 2.90 3.81
C ALA A 209 15.40 2.00 3.07
N ARG A 210 15.01 0.75 2.85
CA ARG A 210 15.80 -0.18 2.03
C ARG A 210 15.46 0.05 0.56
N SER A 211 16.48 0.24 -0.27
CA SER A 211 16.29 0.40 -1.72
C SER A 211 16.38 -0.95 -2.44
N LEU A 212 15.49 -1.16 -3.39
CA LEU A 212 15.49 -2.24 -4.37
C LEU A 212 15.48 -1.62 -5.77
N ARG A 213 16.60 -1.72 -6.50
CA ARG A 213 16.72 -1.15 -7.84
C ARG A 213 16.32 -2.16 -8.90
N LEU A 214 15.31 -1.83 -9.71
CA LEU A 214 14.92 -2.60 -10.90
C LEU A 214 15.66 -2.09 -12.13
N GLY A 215 16.02 -3.02 -13.04
CA GLY A 215 16.66 -2.69 -14.32
C GLY A 215 18.16 -2.40 -14.24
N ALA A 216 18.85 -2.72 -13.14
CA ALA A 216 20.30 -2.81 -13.09
C ALA A 216 20.70 -4.20 -13.62
N SER A 217 20.97 -4.31 -14.92
CA SER A 217 21.68 -5.42 -15.57
C SER A 217 23.09 -5.00 -15.79
#